data_c4d95bf59095435f4ed65d7639e012d9
#
_entry.id   c4d95bf59095435f4ed65d7639e012d9
#
_cell.length_a   1.000
_cell.length_b   1.000
_cell.length_c   1.000
_cell.angle_alpha   90.00
_cell.angle_beta   90.00
_cell.angle_gamma   90.00
#
_symmetry.space_group_name_H-M   'P 1'
#
loop_
_entity.id
_entity.type
_entity.pdbx_description
1 polymer ?
#
loop_
_entity_poly.entity_id
_entity_poly.type
_entity_poly.pdbx_seq_one_letter_code
_entity_poly.pdbx_strand_id
1 'polypeptide(L)'
;LRKKFDDSTQTFATAYSEMNVACESCHGPGRDHVEFAKAGKGWGGLDNFGFVDVNSTNIAQIETCAKCHARRGFVHPGHHAGDKFLDHFLPEVTQPWSPDMTVPTYHVDGQIDDEVYVYGSYIQSKMFHQGVKCVDCHAPHTVKLHTYTNQLCTRCHVPNDKNPTGFDTPAHHFHQSGTEGAKCVECHMPEKTYMGIDARRDHSIRIPRPDLSVKHGSPNACNKCHNDKDAQWAADAIEQR
;
A
#
# COMPACT_ATOMS: atom_id res chain seq x y z
N LEU A 1 -13.53 8.16 -15.46
CA LEU A 1 -14.75 8.68 -14.85
C LEU A 1 -14.77 10.21 -14.97
N ARG A 2 -15.80 10.78 -15.62
CA ARG A 2 -16.05 12.23 -15.67
C ARG A 2 -17.26 12.51 -14.79
N LYS A 3 -17.01 12.96 -13.59
CA LYS A 3 -18.07 13.40 -12.68
C LYS A 3 -18.68 14.70 -13.22
N LYS A 4 -20.00 14.74 -13.33
CA LYS A 4 -20.73 15.93 -13.72
C LYS A 4 -22.01 16.00 -12.88
N PHE A 5 -22.16 17.06 -12.14
CA PHE A 5 -23.39 17.41 -11.44
C PHE A 5 -24.00 18.63 -12.11
N ASP A 6 -25.30 18.64 -12.27
CA ASP A 6 -26.07 19.76 -12.82
C ASP A 6 -26.91 20.37 -11.69
N ASP A 7 -26.49 21.54 -11.25
CA ASP A 7 -27.12 22.26 -10.14
C ASP A 7 -28.58 22.68 -10.47
N SER A 8 -28.90 22.92 -11.76
CA SER A 8 -30.23 23.37 -12.16
C SER A 8 -31.26 22.26 -12.09
N THR A 9 -30.86 21.04 -12.38
CA THR A 9 -31.72 19.84 -12.36
C THR A 9 -31.52 18.96 -11.14
N GLN A 10 -30.49 19.26 -10.30
CA GLN A 10 -30.08 18.45 -9.14
C GLN A 10 -29.84 17.01 -9.51
N THR A 11 -29.26 16.78 -10.68
CA THR A 11 -28.96 15.41 -11.19
C THR A 11 -27.51 15.22 -11.56
N PHE A 12 -27.07 13.95 -11.58
CA PHE A 12 -25.76 13.57 -12.05
C PHE A 12 -25.80 13.07 -13.51
N ALA A 13 -24.96 13.66 -14.36
CA ALA A 13 -24.67 13.19 -15.71
C ALA A 13 -23.24 12.64 -15.80
N THR A 14 -22.86 11.85 -14.81
CA THR A 14 -21.54 11.24 -14.72
C THR A 14 -21.33 10.22 -15.85
N ALA A 15 -20.24 10.36 -16.59
CA ALA A 15 -19.88 9.47 -17.68
C ALA A 15 -18.59 8.69 -17.35
N TYR A 16 -18.49 7.50 -17.89
CA TYR A 16 -17.29 6.65 -17.80
C TYR A 16 -16.99 6.05 -19.17
N SER A 17 -15.73 5.86 -19.49
CA SER A 17 -15.27 5.20 -20.72
C SER A 17 -15.34 3.69 -20.62
N GLU A 18 -15.04 3.16 -19.43
CA GLU A 18 -15.05 1.75 -19.11
C GLU A 18 -15.68 1.50 -17.75
N MET A 19 -16.34 0.36 -17.61
CA MET A 19 -16.86 -0.12 -16.35
C MET A 19 -15.78 -0.94 -15.66
N ASN A 20 -15.59 -0.75 -14.37
CA ASN A 20 -14.55 -1.39 -13.54
C ASN A 20 -13.11 -0.95 -13.88
N VAL A 21 -12.14 -1.69 -13.36
CA VAL A 21 -10.71 -1.50 -13.63
C VAL A 21 -10.33 -2.38 -14.81
N ALA A 22 -10.28 -1.79 -16.01
CA ALA A 22 -9.87 -2.48 -17.23
C ALA A 22 -8.36 -2.26 -17.50
N CYS A 23 -7.84 -2.95 -18.52
CA CYS A 23 -6.43 -2.94 -18.88
C CYS A 23 -5.86 -1.52 -19.04
N GLU A 24 -6.58 -0.65 -19.76
CA GLU A 24 -6.16 0.72 -20.02
C GLU A 24 -6.12 1.59 -18.75
N SER A 25 -6.78 1.18 -17.69
CA SER A 25 -6.71 1.88 -16.41
C SER A 25 -5.29 1.89 -15.83
N CYS A 26 -4.50 0.87 -16.12
CA CYS A 26 -3.11 0.76 -15.66
C CYS A 26 -2.11 0.89 -16.80
N HIS A 27 -2.42 0.33 -17.97
CA HIS A 27 -1.49 0.23 -19.09
C HIS A 27 -1.60 1.37 -20.10
N GLY A 28 -2.56 2.29 -19.95
CA GLY A 28 -2.82 3.35 -20.90
C GLY A 28 -3.54 2.86 -22.16
N PRO A 29 -3.72 3.75 -23.18
CA PRO A 29 -4.47 3.41 -24.39
C PRO A 29 -3.86 2.24 -25.15
N GLY A 30 -4.66 1.20 -25.41
CA GLY A 30 -4.23 -0.04 -26.06
C GLY A 30 -4.36 -0.06 -27.58
N ARG A 31 -4.68 1.06 -28.25
CA ARG A 31 -4.89 1.09 -29.71
C ARG A 31 -3.68 0.55 -30.46
N ASP A 32 -2.50 1.09 -30.22
CA ASP A 32 -1.27 0.76 -30.95
C ASP A 32 -0.90 -0.71 -30.72
N HIS A 33 -1.08 -1.21 -29.51
CA HIS A 33 -0.94 -2.63 -29.19
C HIS A 33 -1.86 -3.51 -30.05
N VAL A 34 -3.14 -3.16 -30.12
CA VAL A 34 -4.15 -3.95 -30.86
C VAL A 34 -3.90 -3.90 -32.37
N GLU A 35 -3.57 -2.73 -32.93
CA GLU A 35 -3.28 -2.58 -34.35
C GLU A 35 -2.01 -3.35 -34.74
N PHE A 36 -0.98 -3.29 -33.90
CA PHE A 36 0.25 -4.03 -34.12
C PHE A 36 0.07 -5.55 -34.05
N ALA A 37 -0.71 -6.03 -33.05
CA ALA A 37 -1.05 -7.44 -32.93
C ALA A 37 -1.84 -7.95 -34.14
N LYS A 38 -2.84 -7.18 -34.63
CA LYS A 38 -3.63 -7.53 -35.83
C LYS A 38 -2.80 -7.56 -37.09
N ALA A 39 -1.77 -6.73 -37.19
CA ALA A 39 -0.89 -6.68 -38.35
C ALA A 39 0.02 -7.92 -38.48
N GLY A 40 0.07 -8.77 -37.44
CA GLY A 40 0.88 -10.01 -37.44
C GLY A 40 2.39 -9.76 -37.52
N LYS A 41 2.84 -8.52 -37.24
CA LYS A 41 4.25 -8.16 -37.19
C LYS A 41 4.82 -8.57 -35.85
N GLY A 42 6.04 -9.11 -35.82
CA GLY A 42 6.72 -9.42 -34.55
C GLY A 42 6.89 -8.14 -33.69
N TRP A 43 6.92 -8.27 -32.38
CA TRP A 43 6.91 -7.16 -31.40
C TRP A 43 8.17 -6.25 -31.43
N GLY A 44 9.16 -6.54 -32.28
CA GLY A 44 10.32 -5.70 -32.47
C GLY A 44 9.96 -4.36 -33.10
N GLY A 45 10.28 -3.25 -32.43
CA GLY A 45 10.03 -1.89 -32.91
C GLY A 45 8.79 -1.20 -32.35
N LEU A 46 8.10 -1.83 -31.39
CA LEU A 46 7.06 -1.21 -30.60
C LEU A 46 7.47 -1.18 -29.13
N ASP A 47 7.80 -0.01 -28.63
CA ASP A 47 8.24 0.17 -27.24
C ASP A 47 7.15 -0.30 -26.27
N ASN A 48 7.58 -1.04 -25.27
CA ASN A 48 6.69 -1.58 -24.22
C ASN A 48 5.39 -2.21 -24.75
N PHE A 49 5.48 -2.88 -25.91
CA PHE A 49 4.32 -3.49 -26.58
C PHE A 49 3.19 -2.51 -26.95
N GLY A 50 3.48 -1.23 -27.07
CA GLY A 50 2.51 -0.17 -27.36
C GLY A 50 1.69 0.30 -26.13
N PHE A 51 2.14 -0.02 -24.95
CA PHE A 51 1.57 0.44 -23.69
C PHE A 51 2.48 1.44 -22.98
N VAL A 52 1.93 2.11 -22.00
CA VAL A 52 2.71 2.94 -21.08
C VAL A 52 3.61 2.06 -20.21
N ASP A 53 4.89 2.41 -20.09
CA ASP A 53 5.81 1.69 -19.21
C ASP A 53 5.63 2.12 -17.75
N VAL A 54 4.65 1.50 -17.11
CA VAL A 54 4.34 1.72 -15.70
C VAL A 54 5.33 1.05 -14.74
N ASN A 55 6.28 0.29 -15.27
CA ASN A 55 7.30 -0.41 -14.48
C ASN A 55 8.70 0.18 -14.61
N SER A 56 8.88 1.27 -15.36
CA SER A 56 10.17 1.93 -15.56
C SER A 56 10.88 2.25 -14.24
N THR A 57 10.12 2.69 -13.24
CA THR A 57 10.62 2.96 -11.90
C THR A 57 9.62 2.46 -10.85
N ASN A 58 10.04 2.35 -9.58
CA ASN A 58 9.10 2.08 -8.49
C ASN A 58 8.07 3.22 -8.34
N ILE A 59 8.48 4.46 -8.54
CA ILE A 59 7.58 5.63 -8.47
C ILE A 59 6.49 5.53 -9.54
N ALA A 60 6.85 5.30 -10.81
CA ALA A 60 5.88 5.18 -11.90
C ALA A 60 4.83 4.07 -11.62
N GLN A 61 5.30 2.92 -11.11
CA GLN A 61 4.41 1.82 -10.77
C GLN A 61 3.50 2.15 -9.59
N ILE A 62 4.04 2.74 -8.53
CA ILE A 62 3.27 3.10 -7.32
C ILE A 62 2.26 4.20 -7.63
N GLU A 63 2.63 5.22 -8.41
CA GLU A 63 1.72 6.30 -8.83
C GLU A 63 0.57 5.79 -9.69
N THR A 64 0.80 4.76 -10.50
CA THR A 64 -0.26 4.08 -11.26
C THR A 64 -1.30 3.46 -10.32
N CYS A 65 -0.89 2.90 -9.20
CA CYS A 65 -1.79 2.32 -8.20
C CYS A 65 -2.43 3.41 -7.32
N ALA A 66 -1.69 4.46 -7.00
CA ALA A 66 -2.08 5.52 -6.07
C ALA A 66 -3.37 6.23 -6.48
N LYS A 67 -3.66 6.38 -7.77
CA LYS A 67 -4.90 7.01 -8.25
C LYS A 67 -6.18 6.39 -7.66
N CYS A 68 -6.11 5.11 -7.26
CA CYS A 68 -7.21 4.40 -6.62
C CYS A 68 -6.89 4.04 -5.15
N HIS A 69 -5.62 3.79 -4.83
CA HIS A 69 -5.17 3.30 -3.53
C HIS A 69 -4.60 4.41 -2.61
N ALA A 70 -4.97 5.67 -2.85
CA ALA A 70 -4.67 6.80 -1.97
C ALA A 70 -5.96 7.52 -1.55
N ARG A 71 -6.04 7.94 -0.29
CA ARG A 71 -6.99 8.96 0.13
C ARG A 71 -6.49 10.30 -0.43
N ARG A 72 -7.31 10.96 -1.23
CA ARG A 72 -6.86 12.11 -2.02
C ARG A 72 -7.99 13.03 -2.45
N GLY A 73 -7.68 14.30 -2.59
CA GLY A 73 -8.46 15.27 -3.32
C GLY A 73 -8.05 15.36 -4.80
N PHE A 74 -8.94 15.90 -5.64
CA PHE A 74 -8.62 16.24 -7.03
C PHE A 74 -8.04 17.65 -7.11
N VAL A 75 -6.89 17.77 -7.80
CA VAL A 75 -6.31 19.09 -8.17
C VAL A 75 -6.60 19.38 -9.63
N HIS A 76 -6.33 18.41 -10.51
CA HIS A 76 -6.54 18.57 -11.94
C HIS A 76 -7.19 17.30 -12.53
N PRO A 77 -8.30 17.42 -13.30
CA PRO A 77 -8.93 16.27 -13.94
C PRO A 77 -8.10 15.72 -15.11
N GLY A 78 -8.43 14.52 -15.56
CA GLY A 78 -7.88 13.94 -16.78
C GLY A 78 -6.61 13.11 -16.59
N HIS A 79 -6.35 12.58 -15.40
CA HIS A 79 -5.24 11.64 -15.16
C HIS A 79 -5.34 10.39 -16.04
N HIS A 80 -4.25 10.08 -16.75
CA HIS A 80 -4.05 8.86 -17.51
C HIS A 80 -2.94 7.99 -16.90
N ALA A 81 -2.83 6.75 -17.32
CA ALA A 81 -1.72 5.90 -16.92
C ALA A 81 -0.39 6.53 -17.40
N GLY A 82 0.60 6.56 -16.54
CA GLY A 82 1.90 7.19 -16.80
C GLY A 82 2.00 8.66 -16.40
N ASP A 83 0.89 9.34 -16.15
CA ASP A 83 0.91 10.69 -15.61
C ASP A 83 1.40 10.70 -14.17
N LYS A 84 2.07 11.75 -13.77
CA LYS A 84 2.50 11.93 -12.39
C LYS A 84 1.28 12.11 -11.48
N PHE A 85 1.23 11.33 -10.41
CA PHE A 85 0.12 11.33 -9.47
C PHE A 85 -0.15 12.72 -8.87
N LEU A 86 0.91 13.42 -8.45
CA LEU A 86 0.80 14.72 -7.77
C LEU A 86 0.39 15.88 -8.70
N ASP A 87 0.47 15.72 -10.02
CA ASP A 87 -0.03 16.73 -10.96
C ASP A 87 -1.58 16.74 -10.99
N HIS A 88 -2.21 15.65 -10.58
CA HIS A 88 -3.65 15.45 -10.63
C HIS A 88 -4.33 15.33 -9.28
N PHE A 89 -3.58 14.91 -8.25
CA PHE A 89 -4.14 14.59 -6.94
C PHE A 89 -3.33 15.18 -5.79
N LEU A 90 -4.04 15.58 -4.75
CA LEU A 90 -3.46 15.94 -3.45
C LEU A 90 -3.69 14.79 -2.48
N PRO A 91 -2.66 14.01 -2.12
CA PRO A 91 -2.80 12.94 -1.15
C PRO A 91 -3.02 13.51 0.25
N GLU A 92 -3.88 12.86 1.01
CA GLU A 92 -4.12 13.16 2.41
C GLU A 92 -3.15 12.34 3.26
N VAL A 93 -2.04 12.96 3.68
CA VAL A 93 -0.94 12.25 4.37
C VAL A 93 -0.92 12.55 5.87
N THR A 94 -1.24 13.76 6.29
CA THR A 94 -1.04 14.19 7.68
C THR A 94 -2.23 14.90 8.31
N GLN A 95 -3.17 15.40 7.52
CA GLN A 95 -4.34 16.12 8.02
C GLN A 95 -5.62 15.71 7.30
N PRO A 96 -6.75 15.73 7.97
CA PRO A 96 -8.04 15.50 7.33
C PRO A 96 -8.29 16.56 6.25
N TRP A 97 -8.90 16.12 5.15
CA TRP A 97 -9.33 16.98 4.04
C TRP A 97 -10.31 18.06 4.47
N SER A 98 -11.18 17.77 5.45
CA SER A 98 -12.21 18.69 5.92
C SER A 98 -11.84 19.30 7.27
N PRO A 99 -12.03 20.61 7.46
CA PRO A 99 -11.85 21.26 8.76
C PRO A 99 -12.73 20.66 9.87
N ASP A 100 -13.84 20.01 9.49
CA ASP A 100 -14.77 19.38 10.42
C ASP A 100 -14.36 17.97 10.85
N MET A 101 -13.33 17.39 10.21
CA MET A 101 -12.76 16.10 10.62
C MET A 101 -11.80 16.30 11.76
N THR A 102 -12.22 15.90 12.94
CA THR A 102 -11.44 16.02 14.20
C THR A 102 -10.49 14.86 14.45
N VAL A 103 -10.59 13.79 13.66
CA VAL A 103 -9.77 12.59 13.82
C VAL A 103 -8.53 12.70 12.94
N PRO A 104 -7.32 12.59 13.51
CA PRO A 104 -6.10 12.58 12.72
C PRO A 104 -6.03 11.31 11.85
N THR A 105 -5.46 11.44 10.65
CA THR A 105 -5.31 10.31 9.73
C THR A 105 -4.22 9.32 10.15
N TYR A 106 -3.29 9.80 10.96
CA TYR A 106 -2.17 9.01 11.50
C TYR A 106 -1.95 9.28 12.98
N HIS A 107 -1.54 8.25 13.70
CA HIS A 107 -0.98 8.40 15.04
C HIS A 107 0.31 9.22 15.01
N VAL A 108 0.70 9.75 16.17
CA VAL A 108 1.91 10.61 16.32
C VAL A 108 3.19 9.92 15.83
N ASP A 109 3.23 8.61 15.88
CA ASP A 109 4.36 7.80 15.43
C ASP A 109 4.28 7.38 13.95
N GLY A 110 3.23 7.83 13.23
CA GLY A 110 3.03 7.61 11.81
C GLY A 110 2.30 6.30 11.45
N GLN A 111 1.77 5.55 12.42
CA GLN A 111 0.84 4.45 12.13
C GLN A 111 -0.49 5.00 11.64
N ILE A 112 -1.18 4.25 10.76
CA ILE A 112 -2.51 4.64 10.28
C ILE A 112 -3.49 4.66 11.43
N ASP A 113 -4.20 5.78 11.61
CA ASP A 113 -5.29 5.90 12.57
C ASP A 113 -6.66 5.89 11.90
N ASP A 114 -6.85 6.66 10.83
CA ASP A 114 -8.08 6.66 10.04
C ASP A 114 -7.83 6.06 8.64
N GLU A 115 -8.89 5.92 7.85
CA GLU A 115 -8.79 5.32 6.52
C GLU A 115 -8.06 6.24 5.54
N VAL A 116 -6.79 5.93 5.26
CA VAL A 116 -5.94 6.65 4.30
C VAL A 116 -5.53 5.80 3.10
N TYR A 117 -6.02 4.59 3.02
CA TYR A 117 -5.59 3.54 2.08
C TYR A 117 -4.10 3.21 2.24
N VAL A 118 -3.49 2.61 1.22
CA VAL A 118 -2.13 2.06 1.37
C VAL A 118 -1.03 3.01 0.91
N TYR A 119 -1.32 3.93 -0.02
CA TYR A 119 -0.30 4.79 -0.63
C TYR A 119 0.45 5.62 0.41
N GLY A 120 -0.28 6.36 1.26
CA GLY A 120 0.32 7.27 2.22
C GLY A 120 1.19 6.58 3.28
N SER A 121 0.82 5.38 3.73
CA SER A 121 1.66 4.60 4.64
C SER A 121 2.84 3.97 3.92
N TYR A 122 2.65 3.46 2.69
CA TYR A 122 3.71 2.81 1.93
C TYR A 122 4.86 3.75 1.57
N ILE A 123 4.58 4.98 1.14
CA ILE A 123 5.63 5.95 0.81
C ILE A 123 6.48 6.38 2.02
N GLN A 124 6.00 6.14 3.25
CA GLN A 124 6.76 6.34 4.48
C GLN A 124 7.65 5.14 4.83
N SER A 125 7.49 4.00 4.16
CA SER A 125 8.22 2.77 4.45
C SER A 125 9.66 2.82 3.93
N LYS A 126 10.56 2.12 4.64
CA LYS A 126 11.92 1.91 4.13
C LYS A 126 11.94 1.14 2.82
N MET A 127 10.98 0.26 2.59
CA MET A 127 10.89 -0.51 1.34
C MET A 127 10.64 0.39 0.13
N PHE A 128 9.77 1.40 0.24
CA PHE A 128 9.58 2.40 -0.80
C PHE A 128 10.90 3.08 -1.18
N HIS A 129 11.65 3.53 -0.18
CA HIS A 129 12.95 4.21 -0.39
C HIS A 129 14.04 3.28 -0.92
N GLN A 130 13.87 1.96 -0.82
CA GLN A 130 14.75 0.94 -1.42
C GLN A 130 14.28 0.48 -2.81
N GLY A 131 13.28 1.15 -3.40
CA GLY A 131 12.84 0.87 -4.76
C GLY A 131 11.86 -0.29 -4.91
N VAL A 132 11.34 -0.85 -3.82
CA VAL A 132 10.35 -1.93 -3.85
C VAL A 132 9.04 -1.43 -4.46
N LYS A 133 8.42 -2.28 -5.27
CA LYS A 133 7.18 -2.00 -6.00
C LYS A 133 6.00 -2.76 -5.40
N CYS A 134 4.79 -2.30 -5.63
CA CYS A 134 3.58 -3.02 -5.23
C CYS A 134 3.54 -4.44 -5.84
N VAL A 135 3.96 -4.56 -7.08
CA VAL A 135 3.99 -5.84 -7.82
C VAL A 135 5.05 -6.81 -7.32
N ASP A 136 5.97 -6.40 -6.48
CA ASP A 136 6.91 -7.33 -5.84
C ASP A 136 6.19 -8.21 -4.80
N CYS A 137 5.06 -7.79 -4.28
CA CYS A 137 4.25 -8.54 -3.33
C CYS A 137 2.91 -8.98 -3.94
N HIS A 138 2.31 -8.17 -4.79
CA HIS A 138 0.98 -8.37 -5.37
C HIS A 138 1.05 -8.79 -6.84
N ALA A 139 0.17 -9.72 -7.23
CA ALA A 139 -0.10 -10.07 -8.61
C ALA A 139 -1.32 -9.26 -9.12
N PRO A 140 -1.12 -8.11 -9.79
CA PRO A 140 -2.20 -7.16 -10.08
C PRO A 140 -3.31 -7.76 -10.97
N HIS A 141 -2.97 -8.68 -11.85
CA HIS A 141 -3.93 -9.33 -12.74
C HIS A 141 -4.83 -10.38 -12.05
N THR A 142 -4.45 -10.85 -10.87
CA THR A 142 -5.25 -11.79 -10.07
C THR A 142 -5.80 -11.15 -8.80
N VAL A 143 -5.38 -9.92 -8.49
CA VAL A 143 -5.72 -9.17 -7.26
C VAL A 143 -5.35 -9.95 -5.99
N LYS A 144 -4.28 -10.74 -6.03
CA LYS A 144 -3.81 -11.61 -4.94
C LYS A 144 -2.35 -11.30 -4.59
N LEU A 145 -1.93 -11.76 -3.44
CA LEU A 145 -0.50 -11.85 -3.10
C LEU A 145 0.16 -12.99 -3.87
N HIS A 146 1.45 -12.90 -4.13
CA HIS A 146 2.23 -14.01 -4.71
C HIS A 146 2.22 -15.25 -3.81
N THR A 147 2.21 -15.04 -2.49
CA THR A 147 2.01 -16.07 -1.46
C THR A 147 1.44 -15.43 -0.19
N TYR A 148 0.76 -16.23 0.62
CA TYR A 148 0.17 -15.81 1.90
C TYR A 148 0.98 -16.28 3.12
N THR A 149 2.21 -16.73 2.91
CA THR A 149 3.12 -17.19 3.96
C THR A 149 4.27 -16.19 4.16
N ASN A 150 5.10 -16.42 5.19
CA ASN A 150 6.30 -15.62 5.43
C ASN A 150 7.27 -15.61 4.24
N GLN A 151 7.15 -16.56 3.30
CA GLN A 151 7.92 -16.56 2.05
C GLN A 151 7.76 -15.27 1.23
N LEU A 152 6.63 -14.56 1.38
CA LEU A 152 6.45 -13.25 0.76
C LEU A 152 7.56 -12.26 1.17
N CYS A 153 8.01 -12.36 2.40
CA CYS A 153 9.03 -11.49 2.99
C CYS A 153 10.43 -12.12 2.87
N THR A 154 10.55 -13.42 3.21
CA THR A 154 11.85 -14.08 3.33
C THR A 154 12.54 -14.34 2.00
N ARG A 155 11.84 -14.23 0.87
CA ARG A 155 12.50 -14.26 -0.47
C ARG A 155 13.49 -13.10 -0.69
N CYS A 156 13.34 -11.99 0.05
CA CYS A 156 14.25 -10.84 0.02
C CYS A 156 14.97 -10.67 1.37
N HIS A 157 14.30 -10.92 2.48
CA HIS A 157 14.86 -10.87 3.83
C HIS A 157 15.55 -12.20 4.17
N VAL A 158 16.57 -12.54 3.39
CA VAL A 158 17.36 -13.76 3.54
C VAL A 158 18.41 -13.63 4.67
N PRO A 159 18.93 -14.74 5.19
CA PRO A 159 20.09 -14.73 6.08
C PRO A 159 21.26 -13.95 5.47
N ASN A 160 21.98 -13.21 6.29
CA ASN A 160 23.15 -12.43 5.90
C ASN A 160 24.14 -12.34 7.06
N ASP A 161 25.31 -11.70 6.85
CA ASP A 161 26.38 -11.61 7.85
C ASP A 161 25.94 -10.98 9.18
N LYS A 162 24.95 -10.06 9.15
CA LYS A 162 24.41 -9.42 10.37
C LYS A 162 23.31 -10.25 11.03
N ASN A 163 22.66 -11.12 10.27
CA ASN A 163 21.62 -12.02 10.74
C ASN A 163 21.73 -13.36 10.05
N PRO A 164 22.66 -14.20 10.48
CA PRO A 164 22.98 -15.49 9.83
C PRO A 164 21.84 -16.52 9.94
N THR A 165 20.96 -16.38 10.92
CA THR A 165 19.80 -17.27 11.10
C THR A 165 18.57 -16.83 10.31
N GLY A 166 18.59 -15.62 9.74
CA GLY A 166 17.44 -15.00 9.09
C GLY A 166 16.40 -14.48 10.08
N PHE A 167 15.28 -14.00 9.53
CA PHE A 167 14.24 -13.34 10.31
C PHE A 167 13.04 -14.25 10.66
N ASP A 168 12.83 -15.35 9.93
CA ASP A 168 11.72 -16.28 10.19
C ASP A 168 12.15 -17.35 11.22
N THR A 169 12.50 -16.89 12.41
CA THR A 169 13.00 -17.74 13.50
C THR A 169 12.46 -17.29 14.85
N PRO A 170 12.29 -18.20 15.82
CA PRO A 170 11.87 -17.84 17.18
C PRO A 170 12.79 -16.82 17.86
N ALA A 171 14.06 -16.77 17.48
CA ALA A 171 15.00 -15.77 17.98
C ALA A 171 14.65 -14.35 17.54
N HIS A 172 13.97 -14.18 16.39
CA HIS A 172 13.52 -12.88 15.90
C HIS A 172 12.08 -12.55 16.33
N HIS A 173 11.14 -13.46 16.08
CA HIS A 173 9.72 -13.16 16.28
C HIS A 173 9.17 -13.56 17.67
N PHE A 174 9.97 -14.16 18.55
CA PHE A 174 9.65 -14.54 19.96
C PHE A 174 8.55 -15.59 20.13
N HIS A 175 8.06 -16.20 19.06
CA HIS A 175 6.98 -17.15 19.05
C HIS A 175 7.41 -18.51 18.50
N GLN A 176 6.62 -19.54 18.76
CA GLN A 176 6.83 -20.83 18.14
C GLN A 176 6.57 -20.72 16.62
N SER A 177 7.50 -21.26 15.81
CA SER A 177 7.34 -21.30 14.36
C SER A 177 6.01 -21.94 13.94
N GLY A 178 5.36 -21.38 12.94
CA GLY A 178 4.09 -21.84 12.42
C GLY A 178 2.85 -21.34 13.21
N THR A 179 3.03 -20.60 14.29
CA THR A 179 1.92 -19.95 15.02
C THR A 179 1.58 -18.58 14.39
N GLU A 180 0.42 -18.04 14.78
CA GLU A 180 -0.01 -16.71 14.30
C GLU A 180 1.00 -15.62 14.63
N GLY A 181 1.54 -15.60 15.85
CA GLY A 181 2.55 -14.63 16.29
C GLY A 181 3.90 -14.73 15.56
N ALA A 182 4.15 -15.83 14.83
CA ALA A 182 5.34 -16.00 14.01
C ALA A 182 5.20 -15.44 12.60
N LYS A 183 4.00 -14.95 12.22
CA LYS A 183 3.80 -14.33 10.90
C LYS A 183 4.42 -12.93 10.86
N CYS A 184 5.27 -12.67 9.88
CA CYS A 184 5.93 -11.38 9.69
C CYS A 184 4.93 -10.21 9.69
N VAL A 185 3.81 -10.40 9.02
CA VAL A 185 2.77 -9.36 8.86
C VAL A 185 2.09 -8.97 10.16
N GLU A 186 1.99 -9.87 11.15
CA GLU A 186 1.32 -9.56 12.43
C GLU A 186 2.08 -8.51 13.25
N CYS A 187 3.41 -8.47 13.09
CA CYS A 187 4.26 -7.51 13.77
C CYS A 187 4.59 -6.28 12.91
N HIS A 188 4.90 -6.50 11.61
CA HIS A 188 5.39 -5.46 10.72
C HIS A 188 4.30 -4.76 9.91
N MET A 189 3.11 -5.36 9.79
CA MET A 189 1.94 -4.83 9.08
C MET A 189 0.67 -5.09 9.90
N PRO A 190 0.56 -4.52 11.12
CA PRO A 190 -0.58 -4.77 11.98
C PRO A 190 -1.88 -4.40 11.25
N GLU A 191 -2.90 -5.21 11.44
CA GLU A 191 -4.21 -5.03 10.82
C GLU A 191 -5.12 -4.18 11.72
N LYS A 192 -5.87 -3.27 11.11
CA LYS A 192 -6.95 -2.51 11.74
C LYS A 192 -8.21 -2.62 10.89
N THR A 193 -9.37 -2.70 11.54
CA THR A 193 -10.65 -2.70 10.85
C THR A 193 -11.15 -1.27 10.66
N TYR A 194 -11.39 -0.89 9.41
CA TYR A 194 -11.94 0.40 9.03
C TYR A 194 -13.42 0.26 8.66
N MET A 195 -14.19 1.33 8.86
CA MET A 195 -15.63 1.39 8.54
C MET A 195 -16.44 0.23 9.13
N GLY A 196 -15.94 -0.42 10.18
CA GLY A 196 -16.60 -1.54 10.87
C GLY A 196 -16.52 -2.90 10.15
N ILE A 197 -16.07 -2.96 8.91
CA ILE A 197 -16.12 -4.18 8.09
C ILE A 197 -14.83 -4.49 7.30
N ASP A 198 -13.92 -3.52 7.15
CA ASP A 198 -12.81 -3.65 6.22
C ASP A 198 -11.48 -3.76 6.97
N ALA A 199 -11.01 -4.99 7.13
CA ALA A 199 -9.74 -5.28 7.79
C ALA A 199 -8.57 -5.03 6.82
N ARG A 200 -7.72 -4.06 7.14
CA ARG A 200 -6.57 -3.67 6.31
C ARG A 200 -5.29 -3.64 7.11
N ARG A 201 -4.21 -4.07 6.49
CA ARG A 201 -2.85 -4.02 7.05
C ARG A 201 -2.18 -2.68 6.78
N ASP A 202 -1.46 -2.18 7.77
CA ASP A 202 -0.62 -0.98 7.60
C ASP A 202 0.57 -1.29 6.68
N HIS A 203 0.67 -0.54 5.57
CA HIS A 203 1.73 -0.70 4.57
C HIS A 203 2.98 0.15 4.86
N SER A 204 3.09 0.75 6.04
CA SER A 204 4.34 1.38 6.47
C SER A 204 5.46 0.37 6.74
N ILE A 205 5.11 -0.91 6.87
CA ILE A 205 6.02 -2.07 7.01
C ILE A 205 7.12 -1.73 8.01
N ARG A 206 6.72 -1.37 9.20
CA ARG A 206 7.61 -0.76 10.19
C ARG A 206 8.18 -1.78 11.17
N ILE A 207 9.30 -1.40 11.78
CA ILE A 207 9.79 -2.10 12.95
C ILE A 207 8.84 -1.78 14.11
N PRO A 208 8.34 -2.78 14.85
CA PRO A 208 7.52 -2.56 16.04
C PRO A 208 8.23 -1.67 17.07
N ARG A 209 7.55 -0.65 17.56
CA ARG A 209 8.08 0.35 18.50
C ARG A 209 7.14 0.55 19.69
N PRO A 210 6.99 -0.47 20.56
CA PRO A 210 6.11 -0.36 21.72
C PRO A 210 6.58 0.70 22.74
N ASP A 211 7.85 1.11 22.73
CA ASP A 211 8.36 2.27 23.45
C ASP A 211 7.64 3.57 23.05
N LEU A 212 7.24 3.71 21.78
CA LEU A 212 6.43 4.85 21.33
C LEU A 212 4.98 4.74 21.83
N SER A 213 4.48 3.52 22.05
CA SER A 213 3.19 3.33 22.71
C SER A 213 3.21 3.80 24.15
N VAL A 214 4.29 3.51 24.89
CA VAL A 214 4.48 4.03 26.25
C VAL A 214 4.54 5.55 26.24
N LYS A 215 5.26 6.14 25.29
CA LYS A 215 5.51 7.58 25.25
C LYS A 215 4.32 8.38 24.73
N HIS A 216 3.59 7.88 23.75
CA HIS A 216 2.61 8.64 22.97
C HIS A 216 1.21 8.04 22.97
N GLY A 217 1.03 6.84 23.51
CA GLY A 217 -0.26 6.14 23.46
C GLY A 217 -0.61 5.54 22.07
N SER A 218 0.35 5.54 21.12
CA SER A 218 0.14 4.89 19.81
C SER A 218 -0.05 3.37 19.97
N PRO A 219 -0.83 2.69 19.13
CA PRO A 219 -0.99 1.25 19.20
C PRO A 219 0.33 0.52 18.92
N ASN A 220 0.46 -0.73 19.39
CA ASN A 220 1.56 -1.61 19.00
C ASN A 220 1.04 -3.01 18.67
N ALA A 221 1.81 -3.73 17.88
CA ALA A 221 1.44 -5.05 17.39
C ALA A 221 1.33 -6.10 18.50
N CYS A 222 2.11 -5.98 19.59
CA CYS A 222 2.14 -6.95 20.68
C CYS A 222 0.79 -6.98 21.45
N ASN A 223 0.29 -5.81 21.83
CA ASN A 223 -0.92 -5.68 22.62
C ASN A 223 -2.20 -5.98 21.84
N LYS A 224 -2.12 -6.16 20.52
CA LYS A 224 -3.24 -6.66 19.71
C LYS A 224 -3.66 -8.09 20.14
N CYS A 225 -2.68 -8.93 20.48
CA CYS A 225 -2.90 -10.31 20.95
C CYS A 225 -2.68 -10.46 22.45
N HIS A 226 -1.68 -9.78 23.02
CA HIS A 226 -1.40 -9.76 24.46
C HIS A 226 -2.15 -8.60 25.14
N ASN A 227 -3.47 -8.64 25.07
CA ASN A 227 -4.35 -7.58 25.57
C ASN A 227 -4.47 -7.54 27.11
N ASP A 228 -3.94 -8.56 27.79
CA ASP A 228 -3.78 -8.64 29.23
C ASP A 228 -2.50 -7.95 29.73
N LYS A 229 -1.64 -7.49 28.83
CA LYS A 229 -0.38 -6.81 29.12
C LYS A 229 -0.46 -5.33 28.71
N ASP A 230 0.37 -4.52 29.33
CA ASP A 230 0.50 -3.09 29.00
C ASP A 230 1.59 -2.85 27.93
N ALA A 231 1.68 -1.59 27.50
CA ALA A 231 2.69 -1.19 26.51
C ALA A 231 4.13 -1.27 27.05
N GLN A 232 4.30 -1.10 28.38
CA GLN A 232 5.61 -1.21 29.00
C GLN A 232 6.15 -2.63 28.92
N TRP A 233 5.30 -3.63 29.20
CA TRP A 233 5.67 -5.03 29.02
C TRP A 233 6.17 -5.32 27.59
N ALA A 234 5.48 -4.79 26.60
CA ALA A 234 5.87 -4.97 25.20
C ALA A 234 7.21 -4.27 24.88
N ALA A 235 7.44 -3.07 25.45
CA ALA A 235 8.69 -2.33 25.30
C ALA A 235 9.86 -3.10 25.94
N ASP A 236 9.68 -3.59 27.15
CA ASP A 236 10.70 -4.35 27.89
C ASP A 236 11.04 -5.67 27.16
N ALA A 237 10.04 -6.34 26.58
CA ALA A 237 10.27 -7.56 25.81
C ALA A 237 11.10 -7.34 24.54
N ILE A 238 10.99 -6.17 23.89
CA ILE A 238 11.83 -5.81 22.74
C ILE A 238 13.22 -5.36 23.19
N GLU A 239 13.35 -4.62 24.29
CA GLU A 239 14.63 -4.10 24.77
C GLU A 239 15.59 -5.19 25.28
N GLN A 240 15.05 -6.29 25.82
CA GLN A 240 15.82 -7.44 26.31
C GLN A 240 16.49 -8.29 25.23
N ARG A 241 16.36 -7.93 23.94
CA ARG A 241 16.82 -8.70 22.78
C ARG A 241 17.63 -7.85 21.81
#